data_82f448855da46aa5131d28757b28a390
#
_entry.id   82f448855da46aa5131d28757b28a390
#
_cell.length_a   1.000
_cell.length_b   1.000
_cell.length_c   1.000
_cell.angle_alpha   90.00
_cell.angle_beta   90.00
_cell.angle_gamma   90.00
#
_symmetry.space_group_name_H-M   'P 1'
#
loop_
_entity.id
_entity.type
_entity.pdbx_description
1 polymer ?
#
loop_
_entity_poly.entity_id
_entity_poly.type
_entity_poly.pdbx_seq_one_letter_code
_entity_poly.pdbx_strand_id
1 'polypeptide(L)'
;MKTKEFLKSLAELAASLRQVIEAEVDGFDASPKAIAARRAKVFDPVGGYEYFVNTYFPHYIRSPEKSELHAFLFSRLPEIIRSPKGENEAVGAPRGEGKSTKVTQLFTLWCIVTGQKHYAVIVMDSIDQAYPMLEAIKAELEFNPRLKTDFPEVCGQGRVWQAGTIVTANDVKVQVAGSGKKLRGLRHGPYRPDLTVLDDIENDEQVRNPEQRDKLNAWLTKTVLPLGGVGQKYDVIYIGTILHYDSVLNRTLNNPFWHGIKFKAMKRWPDRMDLWDRWEELFRNDGETVAEAFYQANKDEMERGAVTSWAARGVLALMKIRARDGHATFDSEYQNDPVSGEDAPFAKSMKFWNDLPSDLWSAARSLLGRRVAYSR
;
A
#
# COMPACT_ATOMS: atom_id res chain seq x y z
N MET A 1 -0.21 19.02 17.44
CA MET A 1 1.23 19.03 17.82
C MET A 1 1.79 20.42 17.54
N LYS A 2 2.52 21.05 18.47
CA LYS A 2 3.13 22.37 18.21
C LYS A 2 4.22 22.20 17.16
N THR A 3 4.32 23.11 16.21
CA THR A 3 5.27 23.06 15.07
C THR A 3 6.71 22.71 15.48
N LYS A 4 7.15 23.17 16.64
CA LYS A 4 8.49 22.90 17.18
C LYS A 4 8.69 21.42 17.58
N GLU A 5 7.70 20.78 18.21
CA GLU A 5 7.74 19.36 18.58
C GLU A 5 7.72 18.47 17.35
N PHE A 6 6.94 18.85 16.35
CA PHE A 6 6.90 18.14 15.07
C PHE A 6 8.24 18.20 14.33
N LEU A 7 8.85 19.38 14.21
CA LEU A 7 10.18 19.50 13.59
C LEU A 7 11.25 18.72 14.34
N LYS A 8 11.15 18.65 15.67
CA LYS A 8 12.04 17.85 16.49
C LYS A 8 11.87 16.34 16.19
N SER A 9 10.63 15.86 16.11
CA SER A 9 10.37 14.43 15.79
C SER A 9 10.86 14.05 14.38
N LEU A 10 10.75 14.94 13.40
CA LEU A 10 11.32 14.70 12.08
C LEU A 10 12.86 14.65 12.09
N ALA A 11 13.51 15.51 12.87
CA ALA A 11 14.96 15.48 13.01
C ALA A 11 15.45 14.20 13.71
N GLU A 12 14.72 13.72 14.72
CA GLU A 12 15.00 12.44 15.39
C GLU A 12 14.82 11.25 14.43
N LEU A 13 13.77 11.27 13.61
CA LEU A 13 13.56 10.29 12.55
C LEU A 13 14.72 10.30 11.54
N ALA A 14 15.11 11.47 11.04
CA ALA A 14 16.23 11.60 10.10
C ALA A 14 17.53 11.04 10.69
N ALA A 15 17.81 11.30 11.98
CA ALA A 15 18.99 10.76 12.67
C ALA A 15 18.92 9.24 12.80
N SER A 16 17.76 8.67 13.13
CA SER A 16 17.55 7.22 13.20
C SER A 16 17.74 6.54 11.83
N LEU A 17 17.14 7.11 10.77
CA LEU A 17 17.30 6.60 9.41
C LEU A 17 18.76 6.61 8.96
N ARG A 18 19.48 7.70 9.26
CA ARG A 18 20.91 7.78 9.00
C ARG A 18 21.68 6.65 9.67
N GLN A 19 21.43 6.40 10.96
CA GLN A 19 22.11 5.33 11.70
C GLN A 19 21.87 3.96 11.08
N VAL A 20 20.64 3.66 10.67
CA VAL A 20 20.29 2.39 10.00
C VAL A 20 21.02 2.26 8.66
N ILE A 21 21.01 3.31 7.84
CA ILE A 21 21.66 3.31 6.54
C ILE A 21 23.18 3.10 6.69
N GLU A 22 23.83 3.86 7.60
CA GLU A 22 25.26 3.76 7.86
C GLU A 22 25.66 2.40 8.45
N ALA A 23 24.78 1.73 9.19
CA ALA A 23 25.04 0.42 9.80
C ALA A 23 24.78 -0.78 8.85
N GLU A 24 23.77 -0.69 7.98
CA GLU A 24 23.31 -1.83 7.17
C GLU A 24 23.72 -1.73 5.69
N VAL A 25 24.28 -0.61 5.24
CA VAL A 25 24.63 -0.40 3.82
C VAL A 25 26.11 -0.18 3.66
N ASP A 26 26.84 -1.23 3.24
CA ASP A 26 28.24 -1.14 2.88
C ASP A 26 28.43 -0.36 1.56
N GLY A 27 29.59 0.27 1.43
CA GLY A 27 30.01 0.93 0.19
C GLY A 27 30.24 -0.04 -0.96
N PHE A 28 30.42 0.53 -2.17
CA PHE A 28 30.72 -0.21 -3.39
C PHE A 28 32.18 -0.02 -3.83
N ASP A 29 32.65 -0.91 -4.74
CA ASP A 29 33.80 -0.66 -5.56
C ASP A 29 33.62 0.63 -6.37
N ALA A 30 34.44 1.63 -6.09
CA ALA A 30 34.42 2.96 -6.70
C ALA A 30 35.20 3.07 -7.99
N SER A 31 35.68 1.93 -8.56
CA SER A 31 36.36 1.97 -9.87
C SER A 31 35.40 2.45 -10.97
N PRO A 32 35.86 3.28 -11.92
CA PRO A 32 35.01 3.81 -13.00
C PRO A 32 34.27 2.72 -13.80
N LYS A 33 34.93 1.56 -13.99
CA LYS A 33 34.35 0.42 -14.69
C LYS A 33 33.18 -0.19 -13.91
N ALA A 34 33.33 -0.36 -12.59
CA ALA A 34 32.31 -0.91 -11.74
C ALA A 34 31.10 0.05 -11.64
N ILE A 35 31.36 1.35 -11.46
CA ILE A 35 30.32 2.39 -11.47
C ILE A 35 29.52 2.34 -12.78
N ALA A 36 30.21 2.39 -13.94
CA ALA A 36 29.55 2.37 -15.23
C ALA A 36 28.69 1.12 -15.44
N ALA A 37 29.17 -0.05 -15.01
CA ALA A 37 28.44 -1.30 -15.11
C ALA A 37 27.17 -1.32 -14.24
N ARG A 38 27.23 -0.80 -13.00
CA ARG A 38 26.06 -0.71 -12.12
C ARG A 38 25.05 0.32 -12.62
N ARG A 39 25.51 1.50 -13.03
CA ARG A 39 24.66 2.52 -13.65
C ARG A 39 23.91 1.98 -14.86
N ALA A 40 24.59 1.29 -15.77
CA ALA A 40 23.96 0.68 -16.94
C ALA A 40 22.81 -0.28 -16.56
N LYS A 41 22.99 -1.06 -15.48
CA LYS A 41 21.92 -1.92 -14.96
C LYS A 41 20.76 -1.15 -14.35
N VAL A 42 21.01 -0.04 -13.64
CA VAL A 42 19.93 0.82 -13.07
C VAL A 42 19.10 1.47 -14.18
N PHE A 43 19.73 1.82 -15.29
CA PHE A 43 19.05 2.41 -16.45
C PHE A 43 18.45 1.36 -17.40
N ASP A 44 18.59 0.06 -17.11
CA ASP A 44 17.94 -0.98 -17.90
C ASP A 44 16.39 -0.78 -17.86
N PRO A 45 15.74 -0.69 -19.03
CA PRO A 45 14.33 -0.33 -19.07
C PRO A 45 13.38 -1.39 -18.54
N VAL A 46 13.84 -2.62 -18.35
CA VAL A 46 13.02 -3.75 -17.88
C VAL A 46 13.37 -4.12 -16.44
N GLY A 47 14.62 -4.47 -16.17
CA GLY A 47 15.10 -4.96 -14.89
C GLY A 47 15.69 -3.88 -13.99
N GLY A 48 15.82 -2.65 -14.46
CA GLY A 48 16.58 -1.59 -13.78
C GLY A 48 16.01 -1.23 -12.42
N TYR A 49 14.68 -1.18 -12.29
CA TYR A 49 14.05 -0.88 -11.02
C TYR A 49 14.28 -2.00 -9.97
N GLU A 50 14.11 -3.26 -10.35
CA GLU A 50 14.40 -4.39 -9.45
C GLU A 50 15.89 -4.43 -9.06
N TYR A 51 16.77 -4.24 -10.02
CA TYR A 51 18.21 -4.15 -9.75
C TYR A 51 18.54 -3.00 -8.79
N PHE A 52 17.94 -1.84 -8.99
CA PHE A 52 18.11 -0.66 -8.13
C PHE A 52 17.71 -0.95 -6.69
N VAL A 53 16.51 -1.52 -6.48
CA VAL A 53 16.02 -1.87 -5.15
C VAL A 53 16.94 -2.87 -4.46
N ASN A 54 17.25 -3.97 -5.12
CA ASN A 54 18.03 -5.05 -4.51
C ASN A 54 19.48 -4.68 -4.27
N THR A 55 20.03 -3.76 -5.07
CA THR A 55 21.46 -3.41 -5.02
C THR A 55 21.73 -2.24 -4.07
N TYR A 56 20.87 -1.23 -4.06
CA TYR A 56 21.13 0.00 -3.31
C TYR A 56 20.45 0.05 -1.94
N PHE A 57 19.44 -0.80 -1.70
CA PHE A 57 18.62 -0.76 -0.48
C PHE A 57 18.47 -2.11 0.21
N PRO A 58 19.59 -2.81 0.53
CA PRO A 58 19.52 -4.12 1.19
C PRO A 58 18.83 -4.05 2.54
N HIS A 59 18.92 -2.95 3.26
CA HIS A 59 18.30 -2.71 4.56
C HIS A 59 16.75 -2.68 4.52
N TYR A 60 16.12 -2.53 3.35
CA TYR A 60 14.67 -2.70 3.20
C TYR A 60 14.26 -4.13 2.79
N ILE A 61 15.22 -5.01 2.49
CA ILE A 61 14.93 -6.39 2.05
C ILE A 61 15.04 -7.31 3.26
N ARG A 62 13.90 -7.59 3.88
CA ARG A 62 13.83 -8.45 5.08
C ARG A 62 13.59 -9.93 4.76
N SER A 63 13.30 -10.26 3.51
CA SER A 63 13.18 -11.63 3.01
C SER A 63 13.77 -11.73 1.61
N PRO A 64 14.53 -12.78 1.30
CA PRO A 64 15.05 -13.02 -0.05
C PRO A 64 13.95 -13.38 -1.06
N GLU A 65 12.80 -13.85 -0.56
CA GLU A 65 11.69 -14.27 -1.38
C GLU A 65 10.81 -13.09 -1.76
N LYS A 66 10.38 -13.05 -3.02
CA LYS A 66 9.45 -12.05 -3.53
C LYS A 66 8.02 -12.53 -3.38
N SER A 67 7.10 -11.67 -2.96
CA SER A 67 5.67 -11.91 -3.10
C SER A 67 5.23 -11.69 -4.54
N GLU A 68 4.00 -12.12 -4.87
CA GLU A 68 3.41 -11.80 -6.17
C GLU A 68 3.28 -10.30 -6.42
N LEU A 69 2.92 -9.54 -5.36
CA LEU A 69 2.90 -8.08 -5.42
C LEU A 69 4.29 -7.54 -5.80
N HIS A 70 5.36 -8.04 -5.17
CA HIS A 70 6.72 -7.57 -5.47
C HIS A 70 7.10 -7.86 -6.93
N ALA A 71 6.84 -9.06 -7.42
CA ALA A 71 7.11 -9.43 -8.81
C ALA A 71 6.33 -8.54 -9.79
N PHE A 72 5.05 -8.30 -9.51
CA PHE A 72 4.21 -7.39 -10.29
C PHE A 72 4.77 -5.96 -10.31
N LEU A 73 5.10 -5.39 -9.15
CA LEU A 73 5.62 -4.03 -9.06
C LEU A 73 6.95 -3.86 -9.80
N PHE A 74 7.86 -4.84 -9.70
CA PHE A 74 9.14 -4.79 -10.39
C PHE A 74 9.01 -4.87 -11.93
N SER A 75 7.98 -5.51 -12.43
CA SER A 75 7.66 -5.53 -13.86
C SER A 75 6.86 -4.30 -14.30
N ARG A 76 5.77 -3.99 -13.59
CA ARG A 76 4.79 -3.01 -14.02
C ARG A 76 5.25 -1.55 -13.88
N LEU A 77 5.95 -1.20 -12.81
CA LEU A 77 6.39 0.19 -12.61
C LEU A 77 7.35 0.68 -13.71
N PRO A 78 8.36 -0.10 -14.16
CA PRO A 78 9.14 0.27 -15.34
C PRO A 78 8.32 0.36 -16.64
N GLU A 79 7.29 -0.47 -16.81
CA GLU A 79 6.40 -0.38 -17.98
C GLU A 79 5.65 0.95 -18.02
N ILE A 80 5.12 1.40 -16.86
CA ILE A 80 4.47 2.71 -16.73
C ILE A 80 5.43 3.82 -17.20
N ILE A 81 6.69 3.78 -16.77
CA ILE A 81 7.67 4.79 -17.18
C ILE A 81 7.95 4.75 -18.68
N ARG A 82 8.01 3.57 -19.28
CA ARG A 82 8.28 3.40 -20.74
C ARG A 82 7.09 3.70 -21.62
N SER A 83 5.87 3.62 -21.09
CA SER A 83 4.66 3.92 -21.87
C SER A 83 4.77 5.30 -22.51
N PRO A 84 4.42 5.46 -23.81
CA PRO A 84 4.45 6.77 -24.45
C PRO A 84 3.32 7.70 -23.99
N LYS A 85 2.31 7.18 -23.33
CA LYS A 85 1.16 7.91 -22.79
C LYS A 85 1.15 7.86 -21.26
N GLY A 86 0.39 8.75 -20.63
CA GLY A 86 0.13 8.71 -19.20
C GLY A 86 -0.67 7.44 -18.83
N GLU A 87 -0.28 6.82 -17.74
CA GLU A 87 -0.91 5.61 -17.21
C GLU A 87 -1.57 5.91 -15.86
N ASN A 88 -2.74 5.31 -15.66
CA ASN A 88 -3.44 5.30 -14.38
C ASN A 88 -3.41 3.87 -13.84
N GLU A 89 -2.68 3.63 -12.77
CA GLU A 89 -2.51 2.32 -12.13
C GLU A 89 -3.20 2.31 -10.78
N ALA A 90 -4.02 1.30 -10.49
CA ALA A 90 -4.65 1.10 -9.19
C ALA A 90 -4.31 -0.28 -8.65
N VAL A 91 -3.76 -0.35 -7.44
CA VAL A 91 -3.27 -1.60 -6.83
C VAL A 91 -3.86 -1.76 -5.45
N GLY A 92 -4.73 -2.76 -5.29
CA GLY A 92 -5.16 -3.25 -3.97
C GLY A 92 -4.13 -4.25 -3.44
N ALA A 93 -3.43 -3.92 -2.36
CA ALA A 93 -2.31 -4.71 -1.85
C ALA A 93 -2.51 -5.09 -0.38
N PRO A 94 -2.16 -6.33 0.02
CA PRO A 94 -2.25 -6.78 1.40
C PRO A 94 -1.38 -5.94 2.34
N ARG A 95 -1.84 -5.77 3.57
CA ARG A 95 -1.07 -5.11 4.61
C ARG A 95 0.25 -5.84 4.89
N GLY A 96 1.32 -5.06 5.07
CA GLY A 96 2.64 -5.58 5.47
C GLY A 96 3.47 -6.20 4.33
N GLU A 97 3.08 -6.04 3.06
CA GLU A 97 3.90 -6.46 1.90
C GLU A 97 4.84 -5.35 1.36
N GLY A 98 5.08 -4.30 2.15
CA GLY A 98 6.06 -3.25 1.80
C GLY A 98 5.64 -2.39 0.60
N LYS A 99 4.34 -2.22 0.36
CA LYS A 99 3.78 -1.43 -0.75
C LYS A 99 4.32 0.00 -0.77
N SER A 100 4.24 0.71 0.36
CA SER A 100 4.70 2.10 0.49
C SER A 100 6.21 2.23 0.26
N THR A 101 6.99 1.29 0.82
CA THR A 101 8.44 1.28 0.60
C THR A 101 8.77 1.10 -0.89
N LYS A 102 8.15 0.14 -1.57
CA LYS A 102 8.47 -0.15 -2.97
C LYS A 102 7.91 0.90 -3.94
N VAL A 103 6.68 1.37 -3.74
CA VAL A 103 6.03 2.28 -4.70
C VAL A 103 6.30 3.73 -4.35
N THR A 104 6.10 4.12 -3.10
CA THR A 104 6.15 5.53 -2.73
C THR A 104 7.57 6.02 -2.50
N GLN A 105 8.41 5.22 -1.84
CA GLN A 105 9.79 5.59 -1.55
C GLN A 105 10.75 5.21 -2.68
N LEU A 106 10.95 3.90 -2.90
CA LEU A 106 12.05 3.40 -3.76
C LEU A 106 11.79 3.64 -5.25
N PHE A 107 10.55 3.57 -5.71
CA PHE A 107 10.24 3.90 -7.10
C PHE A 107 10.39 5.41 -7.36
N THR A 108 9.98 6.26 -6.42
CA THR A 108 10.24 7.70 -6.52
C THR A 108 11.76 7.98 -6.56
N LEU A 109 12.55 7.31 -5.72
CA LEU A 109 14.02 7.42 -5.76
C LEU A 109 14.59 6.95 -7.10
N TRP A 110 14.10 5.86 -7.66
CA TRP A 110 14.52 5.39 -8.97
C TRP A 110 14.21 6.40 -10.07
N CYS A 111 13.02 7.02 -10.04
CA CYS A 111 12.65 8.09 -10.97
C CYS A 111 13.56 9.33 -10.82
N ILE A 112 13.93 9.69 -9.59
CA ILE A 112 14.88 10.78 -9.30
C ILE A 112 16.27 10.45 -9.90
N VAL A 113 16.82 9.29 -9.56
CA VAL A 113 18.16 8.87 -9.95
C VAL A 113 18.28 8.74 -11.46
N THR A 114 17.25 8.24 -12.13
CA THR A 114 17.25 8.07 -13.58
C THR A 114 16.81 9.33 -14.34
N GLY A 115 16.32 10.35 -13.65
CA GLY A 115 15.84 11.60 -14.27
C GLY A 115 14.62 11.42 -15.18
N GLN A 116 13.86 10.34 -15.01
CA GLN A 116 12.72 10.03 -15.88
C GLN A 116 11.44 10.80 -15.49
N LYS A 117 11.43 11.44 -14.32
CA LYS A 117 10.37 12.30 -13.82
C LYS A 117 10.97 13.62 -13.32
N HIS A 118 10.25 14.72 -13.55
CA HIS A 118 10.69 16.05 -13.16
C HIS A 118 9.96 16.55 -11.92
N TYR A 119 8.73 16.10 -11.71
CA TYR A 119 7.93 16.55 -10.58
C TYR A 119 7.00 15.44 -10.06
N ALA A 120 7.41 14.80 -8.99
CA ALA A 120 6.61 13.81 -8.28
C ALA A 120 5.78 14.44 -7.15
N VAL A 121 4.51 14.06 -7.04
CA VAL A 121 3.62 14.39 -5.92
C VAL A 121 3.26 13.11 -5.20
N ILE A 122 3.54 13.05 -3.90
CA ILE A 122 3.17 11.94 -3.03
C ILE A 122 2.01 12.39 -2.15
N VAL A 123 0.93 11.62 -2.16
CA VAL A 123 -0.22 11.87 -1.30
C VAL A 123 -0.47 10.66 -0.41
N MET A 124 -0.61 10.90 0.88
CA MET A 124 -1.01 9.90 1.88
C MET A 124 -2.29 10.36 2.57
N ASP A 125 -2.88 9.53 3.43
CA ASP A 125 -4.10 9.90 4.17
C ASP A 125 -3.93 11.27 4.87
N SER A 126 -2.84 11.45 5.58
CA SER A 126 -2.53 12.71 6.27
C SER A 126 -1.15 13.26 5.89
N ILE A 127 -0.97 14.56 6.08
CA ILE A 127 0.34 15.20 5.91
C ILE A 127 1.35 14.70 6.94
N ASP A 128 0.89 14.31 8.14
CA ASP A 128 1.75 13.78 9.21
C ASP A 128 2.32 12.41 8.86
N GLN A 129 1.67 11.64 7.98
CA GLN A 129 2.22 10.41 7.40
C GLN A 129 3.13 10.69 6.20
N ALA A 130 2.81 11.72 5.42
CA ALA A 130 3.54 12.04 4.21
C ALA A 130 4.93 12.66 4.47
N TYR A 131 5.09 13.43 5.55
CA TYR A 131 6.39 13.99 5.93
C TYR A 131 7.45 12.93 6.27
N PRO A 132 7.18 11.92 7.11
CA PRO A 132 8.11 10.81 7.34
C PRO A 132 8.53 10.07 6.07
N MET A 133 7.62 9.91 5.12
CA MET A 133 7.93 9.32 3.82
C MET A 133 8.95 10.16 3.03
N LEU A 134 8.78 11.48 3.01
CA LEU A 134 9.74 12.37 2.37
C LEU A 134 11.09 12.38 3.09
N GLU A 135 11.09 12.31 4.44
CA GLU A 135 12.35 12.20 5.22
C GLU A 135 13.08 10.90 4.90
N ALA A 136 12.38 9.78 4.67
CA ALA A 136 13.01 8.53 4.24
C ALA A 136 13.68 8.67 2.85
N ILE A 137 13.04 9.36 1.90
CA ILE A 137 13.64 9.66 0.58
C ILE A 137 14.88 10.56 0.74
N LYS A 138 14.79 11.60 1.56
CA LYS A 138 15.91 12.51 1.85
C LYS A 138 17.10 11.79 2.48
N ALA A 139 16.84 10.92 3.46
CA ALA A 139 17.88 10.16 4.16
C ALA A 139 18.68 9.28 3.18
N GLU A 140 18.02 8.62 2.23
CA GLU A 140 18.71 7.84 1.20
C GLU A 140 19.60 8.71 0.29
N LEU A 141 19.09 9.84 -0.15
CA LEU A 141 19.87 10.78 -0.97
C LEU A 141 21.04 11.40 -0.21
N GLU A 142 20.91 11.61 1.11
CA GLU A 142 21.94 12.22 1.93
C GLU A 142 22.96 11.23 2.49
N PHE A 143 22.56 9.99 2.81
CA PHE A 143 23.40 9.09 3.61
C PHE A 143 23.77 7.77 2.94
N ASN A 144 23.02 7.30 1.91
CA ASN A 144 23.29 6.02 1.29
C ASN A 144 24.64 6.03 0.54
N PRO A 145 25.64 5.25 1.00
CA PRO A 145 26.98 5.28 0.42
C PRO A 145 27.02 4.71 -1.00
N ARG A 146 26.11 3.78 -1.32
CA ARG A 146 26.00 3.18 -2.66
C ARG A 146 25.48 4.17 -3.68
N LEU A 147 24.46 4.94 -3.32
CA LEU A 147 23.95 6.04 -4.16
C LEU A 147 25.01 7.11 -4.35
N LYS A 148 25.70 7.52 -3.28
CA LYS A 148 26.78 8.52 -3.37
C LYS A 148 27.92 8.10 -4.26
N THR A 149 28.25 6.80 -4.29
CA THR A 149 29.32 6.27 -5.15
C THR A 149 28.92 6.30 -6.61
N ASP A 150 27.71 5.88 -6.95
CA ASP A 150 27.31 5.68 -8.35
C ASP A 150 26.56 6.89 -8.95
N PHE A 151 25.92 7.71 -8.12
CA PHE A 151 25.08 8.84 -8.54
C PHE A 151 25.37 10.12 -7.72
N PRO A 152 26.64 10.55 -7.60
CA PRO A 152 27.00 11.72 -6.79
C PRO A 152 26.28 12.99 -7.25
N GLU A 153 25.93 13.09 -8.53
CA GLU A 153 25.23 14.24 -9.12
C GLU A 153 23.77 14.37 -8.66
N VAL A 154 23.22 13.33 -8.02
CA VAL A 154 21.83 13.32 -7.52
C VAL A 154 21.81 13.46 -6.00
N CYS A 155 22.87 13.02 -5.34
CA CYS A 155 22.94 12.86 -3.89
C CYS A 155 23.21 14.17 -3.15
N GLY A 156 22.87 14.19 -1.86
CA GLY A 156 22.99 15.34 -0.98
C GLY A 156 21.77 16.26 -1.01
N GLN A 157 21.90 17.36 -0.30
CA GLN A 157 20.81 18.35 -0.21
C GLN A 157 20.77 19.20 -1.48
N GLY A 158 19.61 19.25 -2.12
CA GLY A 158 19.39 20.14 -3.25
C GLY A 158 19.03 21.56 -2.83
N ARG A 159 18.64 22.39 -3.81
CA ARG A 159 18.34 23.83 -3.58
C ARG A 159 17.12 24.10 -2.71
N VAL A 160 16.22 23.14 -2.57
CA VAL A 160 15.08 23.18 -1.64
C VAL A 160 15.09 21.87 -0.86
N TRP A 161 15.10 21.95 0.48
CA TRP A 161 15.20 20.78 1.34
C TRP A 161 14.32 20.96 2.58
N GLN A 162 13.00 21.04 2.35
CA GLN A 162 12.00 21.31 3.39
C GLN A 162 11.28 20.03 3.80
N ALA A 163 10.51 20.09 4.88
CA ALA A 163 9.73 18.94 5.37
C ALA A 163 8.68 18.44 4.35
N GLY A 164 8.07 19.34 3.57
CA GLY A 164 7.00 18.97 2.63
C GLY A 164 7.39 19.06 1.16
N THR A 165 8.61 19.53 0.84
CA THR A 165 9.05 19.72 -0.55
C THR A 165 10.57 19.67 -0.62
N ILE A 166 11.09 18.90 -1.57
CA ILE A 166 12.50 18.94 -1.96
C ILE A 166 12.64 19.21 -3.45
N VAL A 167 13.77 19.78 -3.82
CA VAL A 167 14.28 19.84 -5.18
C VAL A 167 15.69 19.31 -5.13
N THR A 168 15.92 18.15 -5.74
CA THR A 168 17.17 17.42 -5.72
C THR A 168 18.28 18.13 -6.49
N ALA A 169 19.52 17.66 -6.38
CA ALA A 169 20.65 18.26 -7.08
C ALA A 169 20.50 18.22 -8.62
N ASN A 170 19.86 17.18 -9.15
CA ASN A 170 19.51 17.07 -10.58
C ASN A 170 18.17 17.69 -10.97
N ASP A 171 17.67 18.66 -10.16
CA ASP A 171 16.47 19.47 -10.41
C ASP A 171 15.14 18.70 -10.48
N VAL A 172 15.02 17.53 -9.84
CA VAL A 172 13.75 16.82 -9.68
C VAL A 172 13.05 17.33 -8.42
N LYS A 173 11.79 17.75 -8.56
CA LYS A 173 10.96 18.17 -7.44
C LYS A 173 10.15 17.00 -6.90
N VAL A 174 10.16 16.84 -5.58
CA VAL A 174 9.21 15.96 -4.86
C VAL A 174 8.45 16.78 -3.84
N GLN A 175 7.14 16.65 -3.85
CA GLN A 175 6.25 17.35 -2.91
C GLN A 175 5.28 16.35 -2.30
N VAL A 176 5.06 16.46 -0.99
CA VAL A 176 4.10 15.62 -0.28
C VAL A 176 2.87 16.38 0.15
N ALA A 177 1.74 15.68 0.27
CA ALA A 177 0.46 16.24 0.70
C ALA A 177 -0.38 15.20 1.44
N GLY A 178 -1.31 15.67 2.26
CA GLY A 178 -2.41 14.85 2.78
C GLY A 178 -3.56 14.78 1.78
N SER A 179 -4.37 13.73 1.86
CA SER A 179 -5.56 13.53 1.02
C SER A 179 -6.56 14.70 1.18
N GLY A 180 -7.33 14.98 0.14
CA GLY A 180 -8.31 16.08 0.14
C GLY A 180 -7.74 17.50 0.07
N LYS A 181 -6.41 17.67 0.07
CA LYS A 181 -5.79 19.01 0.03
C LYS A 181 -5.85 19.67 -1.36
N LYS A 182 -5.74 21.01 -1.39
CA LYS A 182 -5.70 21.77 -2.65
C LYS A 182 -4.33 21.57 -3.32
N LEU A 183 -4.31 20.91 -4.48
CA LEU A 183 -3.10 20.65 -5.28
C LEU A 183 -3.08 21.41 -6.61
N ARG A 184 -4.12 22.19 -6.90
CA ARG A 184 -4.21 22.90 -8.18
C ARG A 184 -3.12 23.97 -8.31
N GLY A 185 -2.59 24.12 -9.53
CA GLY A 185 -1.59 25.14 -9.83
C GLY A 185 -0.15 24.77 -9.49
N LEU A 186 0.12 23.50 -9.11
CA LEU A 186 1.47 23.04 -8.84
C LEU A 186 2.37 23.18 -10.08
N ARG A 187 3.58 23.72 -9.89
CA ARG A 187 4.58 23.96 -10.93
C ARG A 187 6.00 23.75 -10.43
N HIS A 188 6.88 23.39 -11.33
CA HIS A 188 8.33 23.37 -11.15
C HIS A 188 8.99 23.85 -12.44
N GLY A 189 9.33 25.13 -12.50
CA GLY A 189 9.74 25.76 -13.75
C GLY A 189 8.67 25.56 -14.85
N PRO A 190 9.03 25.00 -16.00
CA PRO A 190 8.10 24.71 -17.09
C PRO A 190 7.23 23.48 -16.82
N TYR A 191 7.59 22.64 -15.84
CA TYR A 191 6.96 21.36 -15.60
C TYR A 191 5.74 21.48 -14.68
N ARG A 192 4.70 20.72 -14.98
CA ARG A 192 3.65 20.31 -14.05
C ARG A 192 4.00 18.95 -13.45
N PRO A 193 3.28 18.48 -12.41
CA PRO A 193 3.44 17.11 -11.96
C PRO A 193 3.35 16.11 -13.12
N ASP A 194 4.32 15.22 -13.21
CA ASP A 194 4.41 14.15 -14.21
C ASP A 194 4.33 12.75 -13.59
N LEU A 195 4.36 12.69 -12.23
CA LEU A 195 4.06 11.50 -11.44
C LEU A 195 3.25 11.91 -10.21
N THR A 196 2.17 11.18 -9.93
CA THR A 196 1.48 11.25 -8.64
C THR A 196 1.34 9.86 -8.06
N VAL A 197 1.81 9.69 -6.83
CA VAL A 197 1.65 8.46 -6.04
C VAL A 197 0.64 8.73 -4.94
N LEU A 198 -0.46 7.97 -4.93
CA LEU A 198 -1.49 7.97 -3.91
C LEU A 198 -1.29 6.69 -3.07
N ASP A 199 -0.87 6.84 -1.82
CA ASP A 199 -0.52 5.72 -0.95
C ASP A 199 -1.39 5.74 0.30
N ASP A 200 -2.27 4.73 0.43
CA ASP A 200 -3.23 4.60 1.54
C ASP A 200 -3.92 5.95 1.86
N ILE A 201 -4.57 6.56 0.85
CA ILE A 201 -5.21 7.89 1.00
C ILE A 201 -6.55 7.87 1.72
N GLU A 202 -7.03 6.70 2.11
CA GLU A 202 -8.26 6.46 2.86
C GLU A 202 -7.93 5.89 4.25
N ASN A 203 -8.76 6.21 5.24
CA ASN A 203 -8.69 5.62 6.58
C ASN A 203 -10.03 5.01 7.01
N ASP A 204 -10.00 4.21 8.09
CA ASP A 204 -11.17 3.48 8.59
C ASP A 204 -12.36 4.38 8.96
N GLU A 205 -12.11 5.59 9.43
CA GLU A 205 -13.17 6.52 9.79
C GLU A 205 -13.85 7.09 8.54
N GLN A 206 -13.06 7.52 7.56
CA GLN A 206 -13.56 8.11 6.31
C GLN A 206 -14.34 7.09 5.48
N VAL A 207 -13.85 5.83 5.38
CA VAL A 207 -14.49 4.82 4.54
C VAL A 207 -15.86 4.36 5.06
N ARG A 208 -16.18 4.59 6.33
CA ARG A 208 -17.51 4.29 6.90
C ARG A 208 -18.58 5.30 6.48
N ASN A 209 -18.18 6.53 6.13
CA ASN A 209 -19.08 7.60 5.77
C ASN A 209 -19.19 7.76 4.24
N PRO A 210 -20.37 7.49 3.63
CA PRO A 210 -20.58 7.65 2.18
C PRO A 210 -20.22 9.04 1.64
N GLU A 211 -20.56 10.11 2.38
CA GLU A 211 -20.25 11.47 1.95
C GLU A 211 -18.72 11.74 1.91
N GLN A 212 -17.96 11.15 2.83
CA GLN A 212 -16.51 11.29 2.83
C GLN A 212 -15.90 10.55 1.65
N ARG A 213 -16.37 9.33 1.35
CA ARG A 213 -15.96 8.58 0.16
C ARG A 213 -16.24 9.37 -1.12
N ASP A 214 -17.43 9.94 -1.24
CA ASP A 214 -17.82 10.72 -2.42
C ASP A 214 -16.99 12.01 -2.56
N LYS A 215 -16.70 12.70 -1.46
CA LYS A 215 -15.81 13.87 -1.44
C LYS A 215 -14.40 13.51 -1.88
N LEU A 216 -13.86 12.41 -1.38
CA LEU A 216 -12.53 11.95 -1.75
C LEU A 216 -12.47 11.50 -3.22
N ASN A 217 -13.48 10.77 -3.69
CA ASN A 217 -13.59 10.40 -5.10
C ASN A 217 -13.72 11.62 -6.02
N ALA A 218 -14.49 12.63 -5.61
CA ALA A 218 -14.59 13.90 -6.34
C ALA A 218 -13.26 14.67 -6.33
N TRP A 219 -12.50 14.62 -5.23
CA TRP A 219 -11.17 15.20 -5.15
C TRP A 219 -10.18 14.48 -6.06
N LEU A 220 -10.18 13.15 -6.08
CA LEU A 220 -9.35 12.35 -7.00
C LEU A 220 -9.61 12.77 -8.46
N THR A 221 -10.88 12.81 -8.87
CA THR A 221 -11.24 13.09 -10.27
C THR A 221 -11.06 14.55 -10.68
N LYS A 222 -11.36 15.50 -9.77
CA LYS A 222 -11.38 16.95 -10.08
C LYS A 222 -10.08 17.67 -9.73
N THR A 223 -9.23 17.06 -8.89
CA THR A 223 -8.00 17.72 -8.41
C THR A 223 -6.75 16.93 -8.78
N VAL A 224 -6.70 15.62 -8.55
CA VAL A 224 -5.50 14.80 -8.81
C VAL A 224 -5.34 14.51 -10.29
N LEU A 225 -6.35 13.91 -10.94
CA LEU A 225 -6.22 13.52 -12.35
C LEU A 225 -5.87 14.68 -13.29
N PRO A 226 -6.34 15.93 -13.06
CA PRO A 226 -5.96 17.06 -13.91
C PRO A 226 -4.65 17.75 -13.52
N LEU A 227 -3.78 17.19 -12.66
CA LEU A 227 -2.52 17.84 -12.25
C LEU A 227 -1.51 17.93 -13.38
N GLY A 228 -1.48 16.96 -14.26
CA GLY A 228 -0.56 16.92 -15.40
C GLY A 228 -0.72 18.08 -16.37
N GLY A 229 0.31 18.32 -17.15
CA GLY A 229 0.32 19.32 -18.22
C GLY A 229 -0.38 18.80 -19.49
N VAL A 230 -1.02 19.71 -20.22
CA VAL A 230 -1.57 19.38 -21.54
C VAL A 230 -0.43 18.94 -22.47
N GLY A 231 -0.59 17.80 -23.12
CA GLY A 231 0.43 17.25 -24.03
C GLY A 231 1.68 16.68 -23.32
N GLN A 232 1.68 16.62 -22.01
CA GLN A 232 2.76 16.00 -21.22
C GLN A 232 2.29 14.65 -20.67
N LYS A 233 3.20 13.67 -20.65
CA LYS A 233 2.96 12.40 -19.98
C LYS A 233 2.77 12.64 -18.49
N TYR A 234 1.69 12.10 -17.92
CA TYR A 234 1.40 12.17 -16.51
C TYR A 234 0.90 10.80 -16.03
N ASP A 235 1.60 10.24 -15.08
CA ASP A 235 1.30 8.92 -14.50
C ASP A 235 0.72 9.08 -13.10
N VAL A 236 -0.33 8.31 -12.81
CA VAL A 236 -0.95 8.26 -11.49
C VAL A 236 -0.93 6.81 -11.00
N ILE A 237 -0.31 6.59 -9.85
CA ILE A 237 -0.25 5.29 -9.21
C ILE A 237 -1.02 5.39 -7.90
N TYR A 238 -2.12 4.64 -7.77
CA TYR A 238 -2.88 4.55 -6.54
C TYR A 238 -2.70 3.16 -5.94
N ILE A 239 -2.00 3.08 -4.82
CA ILE A 239 -1.77 1.84 -4.09
C ILE A 239 -2.34 1.95 -2.67
N GLY A 240 -2.95 0.89 -2.20
CA GLY A 240 -3.54 0.89 -0.86
C GLY A 240 -4.15 -0.46 -0.49
N THR A 241 -4.77 -0.48 0.69
CA THR A 241 -5.57 -1.59 1.19
C THR A 241 -7.05 -1.28 1.01
N ILE A 242 -7.86 -2.25 0.63
CA ILE A 242 -9.31 -2.06 0.44
C ILE A 242 -10.00 -2.19 1.79
N LEU A 243 -10.24 -1.05 2.44
CA LEU A 243 -10.83 -1.00 3.79
C LEU A 243 -12.36 -1.18 3.79
N HIS A 244 -13.01 -0.94 2.64
CA HIS A 244 -14.46 -0.99 2.51
C HIS A 244 -14.86 -1.38 1.08
N TYR A 245 -15.95 -2.16 0.93
CA TYR A 245 -16.42 -2.58 -0.40
C TYR A 245 -16.74 -1.41 -1.35
N ASP A 246 -17.08 -0.24 -0.81
CA ASP A 246 -17.35 0.99 -1.55
C ASP A 246 -16.28 2.07 -1.30
N SER A 247 -15.03 1.68 -0.97
CA SER A 247 -13.89 2.60 -0.85
C SER A 247 -13.52 3.22 -2.19
N VAL A 248 -12.87 4.37 -2.18
CA VAL A 248 -12.41 5.05 -3.41
C VAL A 248 -11.44 4.17 -4.17
N LEU A 249 -10.54 3.46 -3.45
CA LEU A 249 -9.63 2.50 -4.10
C LEU A 249 -10.41 1.39 -4.81
N ASN A 250 -11.42 0.79 -4.17
CA ASN A 250 -12.21 -0.27 -4.81
C ASN A 250 -13.03 0.24 -6.00
N ARG A 251 -13.59 1.45 -5.91
CA ARG A 251 -14.23 2.13 -7.06
C ARG A 251 -13.24 2.35 -8.20
N THR A 252 -12.00 2.74 -7.88
CA THR A 252 -10.93 2.98 -8.86
C THR A 252 -10.47 1.69 -9.52
N LEU A 253 -10.30 0.60 -8.77
CA LEU A 253 -9.96 -0.72 -9.30
C LEU A 253 -10.97 -1.25 -10.33
N ASN A 254 -12.24 -0.88 -10.17
CA ASN A 254 -13.32 -1.28 -11.08
C ASN A 254 -13.58 -0.25 -12.21
N ASN A 255 -12.82 0.82 -12.29
CA ASN A 255 -12.97 1.85 -13.30
C ASN A 255 -12.18 1.47 -14.57
N PRO A 256 -12.83 1.33 -15.75
CA PRO A 256 -12.15 0.89 -16.98
C PRO A 256 -11.07 1.86 -17.52
N PHE A 257 -10.99 3.08 -17.00
CA PHE A 257 -9.93 4.05 -17.33
C PHE A 257 -8.67 3.88 -16.49
N TRP A 258 -8.64 2.89 -15.60
CA TRP A 258 -7.50 2.51 -14.78
C TRP A 258 -7.11 1.07 -15.06
N HIS A 259 -5.81 0.80 -15.00
CA HIS A 259 -5.34 -0.58 -14.90
C HIS A 259 -5.44 -0.99 -13.42
N GLY A 260 -6.50 -1.74 -13.10
CA GLY A 260 -6.80 -2.16 -11.73
C GLY A 260 -6.36 -3.59 -11.46
N ILE A 261 -5.61 -3.81 -10.38
CA ILE A 261 -5.24 -5.16 -9.93
C ILE A 261 -5.36 -5.27 -8.41
N LYS A 262 -5.80 -6.44 -7.94
CA LYS A 262 -5.99 -6.73 -6.53
C LYS A 262 -5.23 -7.99 -6.13
N PHE A 263 -4.42 -7.90 -5.07
CA PHE A 263 -3.67 -9.01 -4.48
C PHE A 263 -4.32 -9.47 -3.19
N LYS A 264 -4.24 -10.77 -2.92
CA LYS A 264 -4.70 -11.43 -1.69
C LYS A 264 -3.54 -12.13 -1.02
N ALA A 265 -3.41 -12.04 0.29
CA ALA A 265 -2.35 -12.75 1.02
C ALA A 265 -2.54 -14.26 0.96
N MET A 266 -3.78 -14.74 1.12
CA MET A 266 -4.16 -16.13 0.91
C MET A 266 -4.84 -16.27 -0.46
N LYS A 267 -4.18 -16.86 -1.43
CA LYS A 267 -4.69 -17.06 -2.80
C LYS A 267 -5.68 -18.23 -2.89
N ARG A 268 -5.37 -19.30 -2.20
CA ARG A 268 -6.24 -20.45 -2.03
C ARG A 268 -6.23 -20.86 -0.57
N TRP A 269 -7.42 -21.03 -0.03
CA TRP A 269 -7.60 -21.48 1.34
C TRP A 269 -7.25 -22.95 1.50
N PRO A 270 -6.84 -23.40 2.71
CA PRO A 270 -6.69 -24.81 3.02
C PRO A 270 -7.96 -25.60 2.76
N ASP A 271 -7.81 -26.83 2.31
CA ASP A 271 -8.95 -27.73 2.06
C ASP A 271 -9.68 -28.10 3.36
N ARG A 272 -8.96 -28.12 4.49
CA ARG A 272 -9.45 -28.51 5.81
C ARG A 272 -9.56 -27.31 6.75
N MET A 273 -10.47 -26.40 6.42
CA MET A 273 -10.77 -25.24 7.28
C MET A 273 -11.35 -25.64 8.65
N ASP A 274 -12.02 -26.79 8.73
CA ASP A 274 -12.49 -27.38 9.99
C ASP A 274 -11.39 -27.61 11.02
N LEU A 275 -10.19 -28.01 10.58
CA LEU A 275 -9.03 -28.15 11.46
C LEU A 275 -8.50 -26.79 11.93
N TRP A 276 -8.59 -25.75 11.10
CA TRP A 276 -8.24 -24.37 11.48
C TRP A 276 -9.23 -23.76 12.46
N ASP A 277 -10.53 -24.04 12.29
CA ASP A 277 -11.55 -23.63 13.27
C ASP A 277 -11.29 -24.29 14.62
N ARG A 278 -10.96 -25.60 14.62
CA ARG A 278 -10.55 -26.31 15.84
C ARG A 278 -9.27 -25.78 16.46
N TRP A 279 -8.27 -25.44 15.64
CA TRP A 279 -7.03 -24.81 16.08
C TRP A 279 -7.31 -23.45 16.76
N GLU A 280 -8.18 -22.65 16.18
CA GLU A 280 -8.57 -21.34 16.74
C GLU A 280 -9.31 -21.49 18.09
N GLU A 281 -10.18 -22.49 18.22
CA GLU A 281 -10.82 -22.82 19.50
C GLU A 281 -9.80 -23.20 20.57
N LEU A 282 -8.85 -24.08 20.27
CA LEU A 282 -7.79 -24.49 21.18
C LEU A 282 -6.92 -23.29 21.57
N PHE A 283 -6.58 -22.43 20.60
CA PHE A 283 -5.80 -21.23 20.87
C PHE A 283 -6.50 -20.29 21.87
N ARG A 284 -7.82 -20.12 21.73
CA ARG A 284 -8.61 -19.25 22.59
C ARG A 284 -8.88 -19.83 23.98
N ASN A 285 -9.12 -21.13 24.07
CA ASN A 285 -9.57 -21.78 25.29
C ASN A 285 -8.42 -22.37 26.10
N ASP A 286 -7.44 -22.97 25.44
CA ASP A 286 -6.36 -23.76 26.05
C ASP A 286 -4.97 -23.13 25.87
N GLY A 287 -4.87 -22.06 25.07
CA GLY A 287 -3.65 -21.28 24.86
C GLY A 287 -2.76 -21.74 23.70
N GLU A 288 -1.75 -20.91 23.43
CA GLU A 288 -0.87 -21.06 22.25
C GLU A 288 -0.15 -22.42 22.22
N THR A 289 0.33 -22.92 23.35
CA THR A 289 1.11 -24.19 23.40
C THR A 289 0.28 -25.38 22.94
N VAL A 290 -1.00 -25.45 23.34
CA VAL A 290 -1.90 -26.56 22.94
C VAL A 290 -2.26 -26.45 21.48
N ALA A 291 -2.58 -25.25 21.01
CA ALA A 291 -2.86 -24.99 19.60
C ALA A 291 -1.65 -25.32 18.71
N GLU A 292 -0.44 -24.95 19.11
CA GLU A 292 0.77 -25.27 18.36
C GLU A 292 1.03 -26.78 18.30
N ALA A 293 0.84 -27.52 19.40
CA ALA A 293 0.94 -28.97 19.40
C ALA A 293 -0.08 -29.63 18.46
N PHE A 294 -1.32 -29.13 18.43
CA PHE A 294 -2.35 -29.58 17.50
C PHE A 294 -1.94 -29.30 16.05
N TYR A 295 -1.44 -28.10 15.76
CA TYR A 295 -0.95 -27.77 14.43
C TYR A 295 0.18 -28.67 13.98
N GLN A 296 1.20 -28.89 14.82
CA GLN A 296 2.33 -29.76 14.48
C GLN A 296 1.90 -31.21 14.19
N ALA A 297 0.90 -31.70 14.92
CA ALA A 297 0.37 -33.07 14.72
C ALA A 297 -0.45 -33.21 13.42
N ASN A 298 -1.01 -32.10 12.89
CA ASN A 298 -1.94 -32.12 11.74
C ASN A 298 -1.45 -31.24 10.58
N LYS A 299 -0.21 -30.79 10.58
CA LYS A 299 0.30 -29.73 9.69
C LYS A 299 0.02 -30.01 8.21
N ASP A 300 0.33 -31.22 7.72
CA ASP A 300 0.20 -31.57 6.31
C ASP A 300 -1.27 -31.53 5.84
N GLU A 301 -2.19 -31.90 6.73
CA GLU A 301 -3.62 -31.80 6.43
C GLU A 301 -4.13 -30.37 6.52
N MET A 302 -3.67 -29.63 7.52
CA MET A 302 -4.07 -28.24 7.74
C MET A 302 -3.57 -27.30 6.65
N GLU A 303 -2.40 -27.53 6.08
CA GLU A 303 -1.86 -26.72 4.99
C GLU A 303 -2.22 -27.22 3.59
N ARG A 304 -2.83 -28.42 3.48
CA ARG A 304 -3.19 -29.01 2.20
C ARG A 304 -4.07 -28.06 1.39
N GLY A 305 -3.70 -27.88 0.12
CA GLY A 305 -4.43 -27.04 -0.81
C GLY A 305 -4.18 -25.55 -0.67
N ALA A 306 -3.59 -25.08 0.42
CA ALA A 306 -3.34 -23.65 0.64
C ALA A 306 -2.27 -23.12 -0.31
N VAL A 307 -2.47 -21.85 -0.75
CA VAL A 307 -1.47 -21.10 -1.51
C VAL A 307 -1.45 -19.68 -0.99
N THR A 308 -0.28 -19.20 -0.55
CA THR A 308 -0.07 -17.81 -0.11
C THR A 308 0.58 -16.99 -1.23
N SER A 309 0.38 -15.68 -1.23
CA SER A 309 1.02 -14.74 -2.17
C SER A 309 2.52 -14.57 -1.92
N TRP A 310 2.96 -14.88 -0.70
CA TRP A 310 4.33 -14.69 -0.25
C TRP A 310 4.77 -15.85 0.66
N ALA A 311 5.79 -16.59 0.25
CA ALA A 311 6.28 -17.74 1.02
C ALA A 311 6.83 -17.33 2.40
N ALA A 312 7.43 -16.13 2.52
CA ALA A 312 7.88 -15.59 3.81
C ALA A 312 6.73 -15.34 4.81
N ARG A 313 5.49 -15.31 4.34
CA ARG A 313 4.28 -15.23 5.16
C ARG A 313 3.41 -16.46 4.91
N GLY A 314 3.82 -17.61 5.48
CA GLY A 314 3.15 -18.90 5.31
C GLY A 314 1.76 -18.97 5.92
N VAL A 315 1.10 -20.10 5.69
CA VAL A 315 -0.31 -20.34 6.08
C VAL A 315 -0.53 -20.13 7.57
N LEU A 316 0.30 -20.74 8.43
CA LEU A 316 0.18 -20.59 9.89
C LEU A 316 0.26 -19.13 10.33
N ALA A 317 1.19 -18.35 9.76
CA ALA A 317 1.33 -16.94 10.10
C ALA A 317 0.07 -16.13 9.75
N LEU A 318 -0.52 -16.39 8.57
CA LEU A 318 -1.76 -15.75 8.14
C LEU A 318 -2.95 -16.17 9.00
N MET A 319 -3.05 -17.46 9.37
CA MET A 319 -4.12 -17.96 10.23
C MET A 319 -4.00 -17.45 11.68
N LYS A 320 -2.77 -17.30 12.21
CA LYS A 320 -2.54 -16.61 13.49
C LYS A 320 -3.03 -15.14 13.45
N ILE A 321 -2.76 -14.41 12.37
CA ILE A 321 -3.26 -13.05 12.19
C ILE A 321 -4.79 -13.04 12.12
N ARG A 322 -5.40 -13.95 11.36
CA ARG A 322 -6.87 -14.06 11.22
C ARG A 322 -7.55 -14.33 12.56
N ALA A 323 -7.00 -15.22 13.38
CA ALA A 323 -7.51 -15.52 14.71
C ALA A 323 -7.34 -14.34 15.69
N ARG A 324 -6.21 -13.62 15.62
CA ARG A 324 -5.91 -12.48 16.48
C ARG A 324 -6.77 -11.26 16.17
N ASP A 325 -6.85 -10.88 14.89
CA ASP A 325 -7.43 -9.61 14.45
C ASP A 325 -8.93 -9.76 14.12
N GLY A 326 -9.40 -10.99 14.00
CA GLY A 326 -10.76 -11.34 13.57
C GLY A 326 -10.89 -11.47 12.06
N HIS A 327 -11.84 -12.29 11.63
CA HIS A 327 -12.02 -12.67 10.23
C HIS A 327 -12.33 -11.47 9.33
N ALA A 328 -13.22 -10.57 9.76
CA ALA A 328 -13.59 -9.38 8.98
C ALA A 328 -12.41 -8.42 8.74
N THR A 329 -11.57 -8.22 9.77
CA THR A 329 -10.35 -7.41 9.64
C THR A 329 -9.35 -8.09 8.71
N PHE A 330 -9.19 -9.41 8.83
CA PHE A 330 -8.33 -10.16 7.93
C PHE A 330 -8.80 -10.06 6.48
N ASP A 331 -10.10 -10.17 6.24
CA ASP A 331 -10.68 -10.09 4.91
C ASP A 331 -10.46 -8.71 4.26
N SER A 332 -10.56 -7.61 5.01
CA SER A 332 -10.26 -6.29 4.48
C SER A 332 -8.75 -6.05 4.32
N GLU A 333 -7.96 -6.27 5.36
CA GLU A 333 -6.55 -5.85 5.43
C GLU A 333 -5.59 -6.77 4.66
N TYR A 334 -5.90 -8.08 4.59
CA TYR A 334 -5.01 -9.07 4.00
C TYR A 334 -5.59 -9.72 2.74
N GLN A 335 -6.92 -9.77 2.59
CA GLN A 335 -7.54 -10.32 1.41
C GLN A 335 -8.05 -9.26 0.43
N ASN A 336 -8.03 -7.98 0.82
CA ASN A 336 -8.62 -6.91 0.02
C ASN A 336 -10.07 -7.22 -0.41
N ASP A 337 -10.80 -7.91 0.47
CA ASP A 337 -12.14 -8.43 0.22
C ASP A 337 -13.05 -8.11 1.42
N PRO A 338 -13.25 -6.82 1.74
CA PRO A 338 -14.09 -6.41 2.86
C PRO A 338 -15.52 -6.91 2.63
N VAL A 339 -16.09 -7.52 3.66
CA VAL A 339 -17.45 -8.04 3.65
C VAL A 339 -18.42 -6.92 3.30
N SER A 340 -19.24 -7.10 2.27
CA SER A 340 -20.34 -6.20 1.98
C SER A 340 -21.36 -6.24 3.10
N GLY A 341 -22.01 -5.11 3.40
CA GLY A 341 -23.10 -5.08 4.39
C GLY A 341 -24.24 -6.05 4.08
N GLU A 342 -24.35 -6.48 2.80
CA GLU A 342 -25.30 -7.51 2.34
C GLU A 342 -24.92 -8.93 2.77
N ASP A 343 -23.61 -9.18 3.00
CA ASP A 343 -23.06 -10.46 3.49
C ASP A 343 -22.93 -10.50 5.03
N ALA A 344 -23.30 -9.41 5.72
CA ALA A 344 -23.33 -9.39 7.17
C ALA A 344 -24.28 -10.49 7.70
N PRO A 345 -24.01 -11.12 8.87
CA PRO A 345 -24.86 -12.18 9.42
C PRO A 345 -26.35 -11.83 9.48
N PHE A 346 -26.67 -10.54 9.63
CA PHE A 346 -28.05 -10.04 9.59
C PHE A 346 -28.68 -9.99 8.19
N ALA A 347 -27.87 -9.77 7.13
CA ALA A 347 -28.40 -9.81 5.76
C ALA A 347 -28.75 -11.25 5.34
N LYS A 348 -27.95 -12.24 5.77
CA LYS A 348 -28.27 -13.66 5.59
C LYS A 348 -29.52 -14.08 6.37
N SER A 349 -29.71 -13.54 7.57
CA SER A 349 -30.92 -13.80 8.35
C SER A 349 -32.20 -13.14 7.74
N MET A 350 -32.06 -11.99 7.06
CA MET A 350 -33.17 -11.37 6.32
C MET A 350 -33.59 -12.17 5.07
N LYS A 351 -32.63 -12.82 4.36
CA LYS A 351 -32.97 -13.77 3.28
C LYS A 351 -33.70 -15.01 3.82
N PHE A 352 -33.39 -15.47 5.03
CA PHE A 352 -34.07 -16.56 5.70
C PHE A 352 -35.54 -16.25 6.01
N TRP A 353 -35.89 -14.99 6.26
CA TRP A 353 -37.29 -14.57 6.48
C TRP A 353 -38.13 -14.62 5.21
N ASN A 354 -37.55 -14.38 4.03
CA ASN A 354 -38.26 -14.47 2.76
C ASN A 354 -38.53 -15.91 2.30
N ASP A 355 -37.81 -16.88 2.87
CA ASP A 355 -37.95 -18.32 2.54
C ASP A 355 -38.83 -19.10 3.56
N LEU A 356 -39.43 -18.42 4.55
CA LEU A 356 -40.32 -19.06 5.50
C LEU A 356 -41.66 -19.44 4.84
N PRO A 357 -42.21 -20.63 5.13
CA PRO A 357 -43.52 -21.03 4.68
C PRO A 357 -44.59 -20.00 5.03
N SER A 358 -45.58 -19.83 4.15
CA SER A 358 -46.60 -18.76 4.21
C SER A 358 -47.45 -18.75 5.49
N ASP A 359 -47.54 -19.89 6.15
CA ASP A 359 -48.24 -20.08 7.43
C ASP A 359 -47.47 -19.48 8.63
N LEU A 360 -46.14 -19.46 8.60
CA LEU A 360 -45.31 -18.80 9.61
C LEU A 360 -45.26 -17.28 9.40
N TRP A 361 -45.50 -16.77 8.19
CA TRP A 361 -45.62 -15.34 7.89
C TRP A 361 -46.85 -14.71 8.56
N SER A 362 -47.96 -15.44 8.59
CA SER A 362 -49.19 -14.97 9.22
C SER A 362 -49.06 -14.86 10.75
N ALA A 363 -48.35 -15.81 11.38
CA ALA A 363 -48.07 -15.79 12.81
C ALA A 363 -47.09 -14.65 13.21
N ALA A 364 -46.06 -14.40 12.42
CA ALA A 364 -45.10 -13.31 12.65
C ALA A 364 -45.73 -11.91 12.50
N ARG A 365 -46.61 -11.70 11.52
CA ARG A 365 -47.38 -10.46 11.36
C ARG A 365 -48.32 -10.21 12.53
N SER A 366 -48.95 -11.24 13.06
CA SER A 366 -49.84 -11.15 14.24
C SER A 366 -49.08 -10.71 15.51
N LEU A 367 -47.83 -11.17 15.68
CA LEU A 367 -46.96 -10.79 16.80
C LEU A 367 -46.43 -9.36 16.69
N LEU A 368 -46.04 -8.91 15.49
CA LEU A 368 -45.59 -7.54 15.23
C LEU A 368 -46.73 -6.52 15.33
N GLY A 369 -47.95 -6.86 14.86
CA GLY A 369 -49.13 -6.00 14.97
C GLY A 369 -49.60 -5.75 16.41
N ARG A 370 -49.36 -6.69 17.34
CA ARG A 370 -49.66 -6.51 18.77
C ARG A 370 -48.71 -5.61 19.53
N ARG A 371 -47.47 -5.45 19.07
CA ARG A 371 -46.50 -4.55 19.72
C ARG A 371 -46.66 -3.07 19.35
N VAL A 372 -47.27 -2.76 18.21
CA VAL A 372 -47.49 -1.37 17.77
C VAL A 372 -48.76 -0.78 18.45
N ALA A 373 -49.67 -1.60 19.01
CA ALA A 373 -50.86 -1.15 19.69
C ALA A 373 -50.64 -0.73 21.17
N TYR A 374 -49.45 -0.90 21.74
CA TYR A 374 -49.15 -0.53 23.14
C TYR A 374 -48.24 0.70 23.29
N SER A 375 -47.96 1.44 22.20
CA SER A 375 -47.26 2.72 22.25
C SER A 375 -48.07 3.83 21.59
N ARG A 376 -49.24 4.12 22.14
CA ARG A 376 -49.99 5.38 22.01
C ARG A 376 -50.45 5.82 23.37
#